data_96a2dedd83fbee83d224fcd051ed30cc
#
_entry.id   96a2dedd83fbee83d224fcd051ed30cc
#
_cell.length_a   1.000
_cell.length_b   1.000
_cell.length_c   1.000
_cell.angle_alpha   90.00
_cell.angle_beta   90.00
_cell.angle_gamma   90.00
#
_symmetry.space_group_name_H-M   'P 1'
#
loop_
_entity.id
_entity.type
_entity.pdbx_description
1 polymer ?
#
loop_
_entity_poly.entity_id
_entity_poly.type
_entity_poly.pdbx_seq_one_letter_code
_entity_poly.pdbx_strand_id
1 'polypeptide(L)'
;MPALSRNTVLALIGATLVLHTTEEYLTVPAYLSSANRLLRLLPPPEFLQNPQRQRVALVMATVLPLAVIAWAILRPRKALLVSVLFLECILLINAGSHMFAAWVRGGYAPGVITAVMINLPFGVYVLRRAVKEQWIPSRTVWQLIGIALVLQIAAWAVSWLDKQSKMPR
;
A
#
# COMPACT_ATOMS: atom_id res chain seq x y z
N MET A 1 9.33 28.51 6.25
CA MET A 1 8.27 27.78 6.98
C MET A 1 8.92 26.82 7.95
N PRO A 2 8.47 26.70 9.20
CA PRO A 2 9.01 25.69 10.12
C PRO A 2 8.76 24.28 9.55
N ALA A 3 9.75 23.41 9.69
CA ALA A 3 9.59 22.03 9.24
C ALA A 3 8.53 21.31 10.10
N LEU A 4 7.69 20.47 9.48
CA LEU A 4 6.70 19.66 10.19
C LEU A 4 7.38 18.82 11.29
N SER A 5 6.74 18.63 12.43
CA SER A 5 7.27 17.72 13.45
C SER A 5 7.28 16.27 12.94
N ARG A 6 8.15 15.43 13.49
CA ARG A 6 8.15 13.99 13.15
C ARG A 6 6.78 13.36 13.39
N ASN A 7 6.15 13.64 14.51
CA ASN A 7 4.83 13.09 14.85
C ASN A 7 3.75 13.53 13.86
N THR A 8 3.83 14.79 13.39
CA THR A 8 2.94 15.29 12.34
C THR A 8 3.12 14.49 11.04
N VAL A 9 4.37 14.20 10.66
CA VAL A 9 4.63 13.37 9.46
C VAL A 9 4.09 11.94 9.63
N LEU A 10 4.29 11.32 10.81
CA LEU A 10 3.72 10.00 11.09
C LEU A 10 2.18 10.01 11.02
N ALA A 11 1.54 11.03 11.58
CA ALA A 11 0.08 11.20 11.48
C ALA A 11 -0.39 11.37 10.02
N LEU A 12 0.37 12.11 9.21
CA LEU A 12 0.07 12.28 7.78
C LEU A 12 0.19 10.96 7.00
N ILE A 13 1.12 10.06 7.36
CA ILE A 13 1.15 8.70 6.79
C ILE A 13 -0.19 7.98 7.03
N GLY A 14 -0.73 8.07 8.24
CA GLY A 14 -2.05 7.54 8.56
C GLY A 14 -3.17 8.19 7.73
N ALA A 15 -3.13 9.50 7.56
CA ALA A 15 -4.12 10.22 6.77
C ALA A 15 -4.08 9.82 5.28
N THR A 16 -2.89 9.71 4.69
CA THR A 16 -2.73 9.26 3.29
C THR A 16 -3.20 7.82 3.10
N LEU A 17 -2.93 6.93 4.06
CA LEU A 17 -3.44 5.56 4.06
C LEU A 17 -4.98 5.54 4.06
N VAL A 18 -5.62 6.32 4.94
CA VAL A 18 -7.10 6.40 5.00
C VAL A 18 -7.69 6.90 3.70
N LEU A 19 -7.12 7.96 3.12
CA LEU A 19 -7.59 8.50 1.84
C LEU A 19 -7.47 7.45 0.72
N HIS A 20 -6.33 6.77 0.65
CA HIS A 20 -6.08 5.75 -0.35
C HIS A 20 -7.05 4.56 -0.23
N THR A 21 -7.16 3.99 0.96
CA THR A 21 -8.09 2.88 1.21
C THR A 21 -9.55 3.29 1.06
N THR A 22 -9.90 4.55 1.27
CA THR A 22 -11.26 5.05 1.00
C THR A 22 -11.55 5.03 -0.50
N GLU A 23 -10.62 5.50 -1.34
CA GLU A 23 -10.77 5.40 -2.80
C GLU A 23 -10.97 3.95 -3.23
N GLU A 24 -10.12 3.02 -2.75
CA GLU A 24 -10.25 1.59 -3.06
C GLU A 24 -11.59 1.02 -2.59
N TYR A 25 -11.98 1.29 -1.34
CA TYR A 25 -13.23 0.81 -0.76
C TYR A 25 -14.47 1.19 -1.58
N LEU A 26 -14.48 2.40 -2.11
CA LEU A 26 -15.59 2.91 -2.90
C LEU A 26 -15.60 2.35 -4.33
N THR A 27 -14.43 2.08 -4.91
CA THR A 27 -14.30 1.79 -6.35
C THR A 27 -14.05 0.32 -6.67
N VAL A 28 -13.56 -0.48 -5.73
CA VAL A 28 -13.29 -1.90 -5.90
C VAL A 28 -14.52 -2.72 -6.34
N PRO A 29 -15.74 -2.55 -5.80
CA PRO A 29 -16.87 -3.34 -6.24
C PRO A 29 -17.16 -3.18 -7.73
N ALA A 30 -17.13 -1.96 -8.25
CA ALA A 30 -17.31 -1.68 -9.67
C ALA A 30 -16.15 -2.24 -10.51
N TYR A 31 -14.93 -2.22 -9.97
CA TYR A 31 -13.75 -2.78 -10.62
C TYR A 31 -13.84 -4.30 -10.76
N LEU A 32 -14.21 -5.02 -9.70
CA LEU A 32 -14.34 -6.48 -9.72
C LEU A 32 -15.46 -6.96 -10.63
N SER A 33 -16.55 -6.21 -10.73
CA SER A 33 -17.66 -6.54 -11.64
C SER A 33 -17.31 -6.29 -13.11
N SER A 34 -16.25 -5.53 -13.39
CA SER A 34 -15.83 -5.23 -14.76
C SER A 34 -15.02 -6.38 -15.38
N ALA A 35 -15.38 -6.76 -16.61
CA ALA A 35 -14.58 -7.71 -17.40
C ALA A 35 -13.30 -7.04 -17.90
N ASN A 36 -12.25 -7.00 -17.07
CA ASN A 36 -11.00 -6.38 -17.46
C ASN A 36 -9.87 -7.41 -17.66
N ARG A 37 -8.89 -7.01 -18.51
CA ARG A 37 -7.77 -7.86 -18.90
C ARG A 37 -6.89 -8.24 -17.71
N LEU A 38 -6.68 -7.32 -16.77
CA LEU A 38 -5.81 -7.57 -15.61
C LEU A 38 -6.38 -8.65 -14.70
N LEU A 39 -7.68 -8.62 -14.41
CA LEU A 39 -8.34 -9.65 -13.58
C LEU A 39 -8.29 -11.03 -14.22
N ARG A 40 -8.19 -11.10 -15.56
CA ARG A 40 -8.00 -12.38 -16.26
C ARG A 40 -6.56 -12.88 -16.16
N LEU A 41 -5.58 -11.99 -16.19
CA LEU A 41 -4.15 -12.33 -16.11
C LEU A 41 -3.71 -12.58 -14.66
N LEU A 42 -4.07 -11.70 -13.76
CA LEU A 42 -3.68 -11.68 -12.35
C LEU A 42 -4.95 -11.49 -11.50
N PRO A 43 -5.79 -12.53 -11.35
CA PRO A 43 -6.97 -12.43 -10.51
C PRO A 43 -6.54 -12.26 -9.05
N PRO A 44 -7.30 -11.48 -8.26
CA PRO A 44 -7.12 -11.48 -6.82
C PRO A 44 -7.38 -12.89 -6.26
N PRO A 45 -6.77 -13.26 -5.13
CA PRO A 45 -7.10 -14.50 -4.43
C PRO A 45 -8.61 -14.68 -4.30
N GLU A 46 -9.11 -15.91 -4.38
CA GLU A 46 -10.54 -16.18 -4.43
C GLU A 46 -11.32 -15.54 -3.28
N PHE A 47 -10.74 -15.57 -2.06
CA PHE A 47 -11.39 -14.95 -0.90
C PHE A 47 -11.56 -13.42 -1.04
N LEU A 48 -10.76 -12.74 -1.87
CA LEU A 48 -10.87 -11.32 -2.19
C LEU A 48 -11.74 -11.04 -3.43
N GLN A 49 -12.19 -12.05 -4.16
CA GLN A 49 -13.11 -11.86 -5.30
C GLN A 49 -14.54 -11.52 -4.81
N ASN A 50 -14.84 -11.85 -3.55
CA ASN A 50 -16.08 -11.39 -2.92
C ASN A 50 -15.90 -9.92 -2.47
N PRO A 51 -16.71 -8.98 -2.98
CA PRO A 51 -16.57 -7.56 -2.66
C PRO A 51 -16.68 -7.25 -1.16
N GLN A 52 -17.48 -8.02 -0.43
CA GLN A 52 -17.66 -7.81 1.00
C GLN A 52 -16.42 -8.24 1.79
N ARG A 53 -15.82 -9.39 1.46
CA ARG A 53 -14.56 -9.85 2.06
C ARG A 53 -13.43 -8.90 1.75
N GLN A 54 -13.37 -8.37 0.53
CA GLN A 54 -12.37 -7.38 0.14
C GLN A 54 -12.52 -6.08 0.92
N ARG A 55 -13.73 -5.59 1.14
CA ARG A 55 -13.99 -4.43 2.00
C ARG A 55 -13.50 -4.66 3.44
N VAL A 56 -13.77 -5.83 4.01
CA VAL A 56 -13.28 -6.20 5.35
C VAL A 56 -11.74 -6.22 5.35
N ALA A 57 -11.10 -6.80 4.34
CA ALA A 57 -9.65 -6.82 4.22
C ALA A 57 -9.06 -5.39 4.13
N LEU A 58 -9.67 -4.48 3.36
CA LEU A 58 -9.26 -3.08 3.28
C LEU A 58 -9.40 -2.36 4.64
N VAL A 59 -10.50 -2.58 5.36
CA VAL A 59 -10.68 -2.03 6.71
C VAL A 59 -9.58 -2.53 7.65
N MET A 60 -9.29 -3.83 7.65
CA MET A 60 -8.21 -4.39 8.48
C MET A 60 -6.84 -3.86 8.07
N ALA A 61 -6.57 -3.78 6.76
CA ALA A 61 -5.34 -3.20 6.20
C ALA A 61 -5.18 -1.70 6.51
N THR A 62 -6.23 -1.03 6.96
CA THR A 62 -6.20 0.37 7.42
C THR A 62 -6.08 0.45 8.94
N VAL A 63 -6.94 -0.25 9.68
CA VAL A 63 -7.04 -0.14 11.14
C VAL A 63 -5.75 -0.60 11.83
N LEU A 64 -5.18 -1.73 11.39
CA LEU A 64 -3.96 -2.26 12.01
C LEU A 64 -2.75 -1.33 11.84
N PRO A 65 -2.44 -0.80 10.64
CA PRO A 65 -1.39 0.21 10.49
C PRO A 65 -1.66 1.50 11.27
N LEU A 66 -2.90 1.99 11.30
CA LEU A 66 -3.25 3.17 12.11
C LEU A 66 -2.96 2.96 13.59
N ALA A 67 -3.24 1.76 14.13
CA ALA A 67 -2.91 1.42 15.51
C ALA A 67 -1.38 1.43 15.74
N VAL A 68 -0.58 0.92 14.80
CA VAL A 68 0.88 0.96 14.86
C VAL A 68 1.39 2.40 14.79
N ILE A 69 0.83 3.24 13.92
CA ILE A 69 1.18 4.66 13.79
C ILE A 69 0.86 5.40 15.09
N ALA A 70 -0.35 5.25 15.61
CA ALA A 70 -0.75 5.86 16.88
C ALA A 70 0.17 5.43 18.03
N TRP A 71 0.51 4.14 18.08
CA TRP A 71 1.45 3.63 19.08
C TRP A 71 2.85 4.21 18.92
N ALA A 72 3.34 4.37 17.68
CA ALA A 72 4.64 4.99 17.41
C ALA A 72 4.70 6.46 17.84
N ILE A 73 3.59 7.19 17.72
CA ILE A 73 3.46 8.58 18.18
C ILE A 73 3.44 8.66 19.72
N LEU A 74 2.66 7.77 20.36
CA LEU A 74 2.49 7.75 21.82
C LEU A 74 3.72 7.18 22.55
N ARG A 75 4.41 6.25 21.92
CA ARG A 75 5.58 5.54 22.49
C ARG A 75 6.73 5.57 21.48
N PRO A 76 7.54 6.63 21.43
CA PRO A 76 8.56 6.84 20.42
C PRO A 76 9.73 5.86 20.59
N ARG A 77 9.56 4.63 20.11
CA ARG A 77 10.58 3.58 20.04
C ARG A 77 11.09 3.44 18.62
N LYS A 78 12.41 3.19 18.47
CA LYS A 78 13.05 3.01 17.17
C LYS A 78 12.39 1.89 16.34
N ALA A 79 12.03 0.77 16.97
CA ALA A 79 11.37 -0.34 16.29
C ALA A 79 10.00 0.08 15.70
N LEU A 80 9.18 0.83 16.45
CA LEU A 80 7.89 1.33 15.95
C LEU A 80 8.07 2.33 14.81
N LEU A 81 9.07 3.21 14.90
CA LEU A 81 9.39 4.12 13.81
C LEU A 81 9.78 3.35 12.53
N VAL A 82 10.63 2.34 12.66
CA VAL A 82 11.00 1.46 11.53
C VAL A 82 9.77 0.76 10.97
N SER A 83 8.85 0.28 11.81
CA SER A 83 7.59 -0.34 11.35
C SER A 83 6.72 0.64 10.56
N VAL A 84 6.58 1.89 11.01
CA VAL A 84 5.81 2.91 10.28
C VAL A 84 6.49 3.27 8.94
N LEU A 85 7.81 3.39 8.91
CA LEU A 85 8.54 3.63 7.65
C LEU A 85 8.47 2.42 6.71
N PHE A 86 8.37 1.20 7.25
CA PHE A 86 8.11 0.01 6.44
C PHE A 86 6.71 0.03 5.83
N LEU A 87 5.68 0.45 6.59
CA LEU A 87 4.34 0.67 6.03
C LEU A 87 4.36 1.69 4.89
N GLU A 88 5.14 2.77 5.04
CA GLU A 88 5.31 3.76 3.97
C GLU A 88 5.97 3.16 2.72
N CYS A 89 6.98 2.29 2.88
CA CYS A 89 7.58 1.55 1.76
C CYS A 89 6.54 0.64 1.07
N ILE A 90 5.68 -0.03 1.84
CA ILE A 90 4.59 -0.85 1.30
C ILE A 90 3.63 0.03 0.48
N LEU A 91 3.22 1.20 1.00
CA LEU A 91 2.33 2.13 0.30
C LEU A 91 2.95 2.63 -1.02
N LEU A 92 4.26 2.91 -1.05
CA LEU A 92 4.97 3.30 -2.26
C LEU A 92 5.00 2.18 -3.31
N ILE A 93 5.31 0.95 -2.91
CA ILE A 93 5.30 -0.20 -3.83
C ILE A 93 3.87 -0.47 -4.32
N ASN A 94 2.89 -0.36 -3.44
CA ASN A 94 1.48 -0.50 -3.80
C ASN A 94 1.04 0.60 -4.78
N ALA A 95 1.50 1.84 -4.62
CA ALA A 95 1.24 2.91 -5.59
C ALA A 95 1.73 2.53 -7.00
N GLY A 96 2.94 1.95 -7.11
CA GLY A 96 3.44 1.38 -8.36
C GLY A 96 2.54 0.29 -8.94
N SER A 97 1.96 -0.56 -8.09
CA SER A 97 1.02 -1.61 -8.49
C SER A 97 -0.28 -1.04 -9.08
N HIS A 98 -0.84 0.02 -8.49
CA HIS A 98 -2.03 0.70 -9.02
C HIS A 98 -1.75 1.38 -10.37
N MET A 99 -0.57 2.01 -10.51
CA MET A 99 -0.13 2.58 -11.79
C MET A 99 0.00 1.49 -12.88
N PHE A 100 0.63 0.37 -12.54
CA PHE A 100 0.74 -0.77 -13.45
C PHE A 100 -0.64 -1.34 -13.81
N ALA A 101 -1.54 -1.49 -12.85
CA ALA A 101 -2.90 -1.96 -13.07
C ALA A 101 -3.68 -1.02 -14.00
N ALA A 102 -3.57 0.29 -13.80
CA ALA A 102 -4.20 1.31 -14.64
C ALA A 102 -3.65 1.27 -16.07
N TRP A 103 -2.32 1.12 -16.22
CA TRP A 103 -1.66 1.01 -17.52
C TRP A 103 -2.10 -0.24 -18.30
N VAL A 104 -2.08 -1.42 -17.66
CA VAL A 104 -2.49 -2.68 -18.32
C VAL A 104 -3.95 -2.65 -18.72
N ARG A 105 -4.80 -1.97 -17.94
CA ARG A 105 -6.22 -1.79 -18.25
C ARG A 105 -6.46 -0.77 -19.38
N GLY A 106 -5.55 0.18 -19.56
CA GLY A 106 -5.77 1.34 -20.43
C GLY A 106 -6.73 2.36 -19.84
N GLY A 107 -6.80 2.47 -18.50
CA GLY A 107 -7.72 3.37 -17.80
C GLY A 107 -7.63 3.30 -16.29
N TYR A 108 -8.70 3.71 -15.60
CA TYR A 108 -8.75 3.78 -14.15
C TYR A 108 -8.59 2.40 -13.48
N ALA A 109 -7.83 2.36 -12.40
CA ALA A 109 -7.76 1.26 -11.43
C ALA A 109 -8.05 1.80 -10.02
N PRO A 110 -8.73 1.05 -9.13
CA PRO A 110 -8.98 1.48 -7.75
C PRO A 110 -7.70 1.92 -7.06
N GLY A 111 -7.74 3.05 -6.36
CA GLY A 111 -6.61 3.58 -5.64
C GLY A 111 -5.57 4.34 -6.49
N VAL A 112 -5.68 4.36 -7.83
CA VAL A 112 -4.65 4.97 -8.69
C VAL A 112 -4.56 6.49 -8.53
N ILE A 113 -5.65 7.19 -8.28
CA ILE A 113 -5.64 8.65 -8.13
C ILE A 113 -4.85 9.03 -6.88
N THR A 114 -5.22 8.48 -5.72
CA THR A 114 -4.51 8.75 -4.47
C THR A 114 -3.09 8.19 -4.49
N ALA A 115 -2.84 7.07 -5.16
CA ALA A 115 -1.50 6.52 -5.35
C ALA A 115 -0.57 7.51 -6.04
N VAL A 116 -0.99 8.07 -7.18
CA VAL A 116 -0.17 8.99 -7.99
C VAL A 116 -0.09 10.38 -7.38
N MET A 117 -1.24 10.92 -6.91
CA MET A 117 -1.32 12.32 -6.50
C MET A 117 -0.87 12.54 -5.05
N ILE A 118 -0.95 11.52 -4.21
CA ILE A 118 -0.70 11.65 -2.77
C ILE A 118 0.40 10.68 -2.33
N ASN A 119 0.20 9.36 -2.44
CA ASN A 119 1.12 8.39 -1.82
C ASN A 119 2.51 8.45 -2.42
N LEU A 120 2.63 8.54 -3.74
CA LEU A 120 3.94 8.58 -4.40
C LEU A 120 4.75 9.84 -4.01
N PRO A 121 4.26 11.07 -4.19
CA PRO A 121 5.04 12.26 -3.83
C PRO A 121 5.27 12.37 -2.32
N PHE A 122 4.27 12.04 -1.50
CA PHE A 122 4.40 12.12 -0.05
C PHE A 122 5.35 11.05 0.50
N GLY A 123 5.26 9.80 0.03
CA GLY A 123 6.13 8.72 0.46
C GLY A 123 7.60 8.97 0.10
N VAL A 124 7.87 9.49 -1.09
CA VAL A 124 9.23 9.92 -1.47
C VAL A 124 9.73 11.04 -0.54
N TYR A 125 8.86 12.00 -0.21
CA TYR A 125 9.20 13.06 0.76
C TYR A 125 9.52 12.48 2.13
N VAL A 126 8.69 11.58 2.66
CA VAL A 126 8.88 10.95 3.97
C VAL A 126 10.20 10.19 4.04
N LEU A 127 10.48 9.32 3.07
CA LEU A 127 11.70 8.51 3.08
C LEU A 127 12.97 9.36 2.91
N ARG A 128 12.95 10.37 2.03
CA ARG A 128 14.06 11.32 1.91
C ARG A 128 14.30 12.08 3.21
N ARG A 129 13.23 12.50 3.86
CA ARG A 129 13.30 13.20 5.13
C ARG A 129 13.82 12.32 6.25
N ALA A 130 13.35 11.07 6.32
CA ALA A 130 13.81 10.10 7.32
C ALA A 130 15.33 9.86 7.25
N VAL A 131 15.90 9.85 6.03
CA VAL A 131 17.37 9.76 5.84
C VAL A 131 18.04 11.08 6.20
N LYS A 132 17.51 12.23 5.71
CA LYS A 132 18.12 13.55 5.93
C LYS A 132 18.16 13.92 7.42
N GLU A 133 17.11 13.64 8.16
CA GLU A 133 17.01 13.91 9.60
C GLU A 133 17.51 12.74 10.46
N GLN A 134 18.16 11.75 9.85
CA GLN A 134 18.78 10.60 10.53
C GLN A 134 17.81 9.79 11.41
N TRP A 135 16.53 9.71 11.04
CA TRP A 135 15.58 8.84 11.71
C TRP A 135 16.01 7.37 11.57
N ILE A 136 16.45 7.00 10.36
CA ILE A 136 17.06 5.71 10.04
C ILE A 136 18.15 5.88 8.98
N PRO A 137 19.16 4.98 8.93
CA PRO A 137 20.16 4.99 7.88
C PRO A 137 19.57 4.73 6.49
N SER A 138 20.16 5.31 5.44
CA SER A 138 19.74 5.07 4.05
C SER A 138 19.76 3.59 3.67
N ARG A 139 20.74 2.82 4.17
CA ARG A 139 20.81 1.36 3.98
C ARG A 139 19.53 0.68 4.48
N THR A 140 19.01 1.09 5.64
CA THR A 140 17.76 0.54 6.18
C THR A 140 16.58 0.87 5.28
N VAL A 141 16.50 2.09 4.71
CA VAL A 141 15.42 2.44 3.74
C VAL A 141 15.43 1.49 2.56
N TRP A 142 16.60 1.25 1.94
CA TRP A 142 16.71 0.34 0.80
C TRP A 142 16.34 -1.10 1.16
N GLN A 143 16.70 -1.56 2.37
CA GLN A 143 16.29 -2.87 2.88
C GLN A 143 14.77 -2.97 3.02
N LEU A 144 14.12 -1.94 3.59
CA LEU A 144 12.66 -1.91 3.75
C LEU A 144 11.94 -1.88 2.40
N ILE A 145 12.43 -1.11 1.43
CA ILE A 145 11.90 -1.10 0.05
C ILE A 145 12.06 -2.48 -0.58
N GLY A 146 13.23 -3.10 -0.46
CA GLY A 146 13.48 -4.44 -0.99
C GLY A 146 12.53 -5.49 -0.40
N ILE A 147 12.31 -5.47 0.93
CA ILE A 147 11.39 -6.39 1.61
C ILE A 147 9.94 -6.12 1.12
N ALA A 148 9.52 -4.86 1.05
CA ALA A 148 8.19 -4.50 0.57
C ALA A 148 7.96 -4.97 -0.88
N LEU A 149 8.95 -4.84 -1.75
CA LEU A 149 8.90 -5.32 -3.13
C LEU A 149 8.79 -6.85 -3.20
N VAL A 150 9.58 -7.57 -2.42
CA VAL A 150 9.51 -9.04 -2.35
C VAL A 150 8.13 -9.50 -1.87
N LEU A 151 7.57 -8.86 -0.85
CA LEU A 151 6.21 -9.17 -0.36
C LEU A 151 5.15 -8.91 -1.43
N GLN A 152 5.26 -7.82 -2.18
CA GLN A 152 4.34 -7.49 -3.29
C GLN A 152 4.41 -8.54 -4.41
N ILE A 153 5.62 -8.92 -4.81
CA ILE A 153 5.84 -9.97 -5.83
C ILE A 153 5.30 -11.31 -5.33
N ALA A 154 5.56 -11.67 -4.07
CA ALA A 154 5.06 -12.90 -3.47
C ALA A 154 3.52 -12.93 -3.44
N ALA A 155 2.86 -11.82 -3.10
CA ALA A 155 1.41 -11.73 -3.13
C ALA A 155 0.85 -11.96 -4.55
N TRP A 156 1.47 -11.42 -5.58
CA TRP A 156 1.08 -11.66 -6.96
C TRP A 156 1.34 -13.10 -7.40
N ALA A 157 2.49 -13.67 -7.02
CA ALA A 157 2.82 -15.06 -7.33
C ALA A 157 1.81 -16.04 -6.71
N VAL A 158 1.43 -15.84 -5.44
CA VAL A 158 0.39 -16.64 -4.77
C VAL A 158 -0.94 -16.55 -5.52
N SER A 159 -1.37 -15.35 -5.91
CA SER A 159 -2.61 -15.17 -6.68
C SER A 159 -2.57 -15.88 -8.02
N TRP A 160 -1.43 -15.87 -8.69
CA TRP A 160 -1.24 -16.55 -9.96
C TRP A 160 -1.22 -18.08 -9.82
N LEU A 161 -0.54 -18.62 -8.80
CA LEU A 161 -0.48 -20.06 -8.52
C LEU A 161 -1.85 -20.61 -8.12
N ASP A 162 -2.62 -19.90 -7.32
CA ASP A 162 -4.00 -20.27 -6.95
C ASP A 162 -4.88 -20.43 -8.20
N LYS A 163 -4.72 -19.54 -9.18
CA LYS A 163 -5.42 -19.65 -10.47
C LYS A 163 -5.00 -20.90 -11.24
N GLN A 164 -3.69 -21.18 -11.32
CA GLN A 164 -3.18 -22.34 -12.08
C GLN A 164 -3.70 -23.68 -11.52
N SER A 165 -3.80 -23.79 -10.20
CA SER A 165 -4.27 -25.00 -9.52
C SER A 165 -5.73 -25.35 -9.83
N LYS A 166 -6.53 -24.37 -10.29
CA LYS A 166 -7.97 -24.49 -10.56
C LYS A 166 -8.32 -24.60 -12.04
N MET A 167 -7.32 -24.54 -12.95
CA MET A 167 -7.58 -24.78 -14.37
C MET A 167 -7.78 -26.28 -14.61
N PRO A 168 -8.88 -26.70 -15.27
CA PRO A 168 -9.06 -28.09 -15.66
C PRO A 168 -7.92 -28.49 -16.61
N ARG A 169 -7.35 -29.66 -16.37
CA ARG A 169 -6.35 -30.30 -17.25
C ARG A 169 -7.02 -30.86 -18.48
#